data_aa1dfe968dd8b0fa34bd11aca483277f
#
_entry.id   aa1dfe968dd8b0fa34bd11aca483277f
#
_cell.length_a   1.000
_cell.length_b   1.000
_cell.length_c   1.000
_cell.angle_alpha   90.00
_cell.angle_beta   90.00
_cell.angle_gamma   90.00
#
_symmetry.space_group_name_H-M   'P 1'
#
loop_
_entity.id
_entity.type
_entity.pdbx_description
1 polymer ?
#
loop_
_entity_poly.entity_id
_entity_poly.type
_entity_poly.pdbx_seq_one_letter_code
_entity_poly.pdbx_strand_id
1 'polypeptide(L)'
;MSLKFDQFPIRPLTAGRFWSWLARAEPGAVLEYHRGLLIFDRSPASELAEDERRTVAKIADAALGAAADGLVHLLQHRNGPFDFSYLAIKAAPARGKRVPRALQNAGVDDLPAAA
;
A
#
# COMPACT_ATOMS: atom_id res chain seq x y z
N MET A 1 -17.94 5.92 14.86
CA MET A 1 -16.74 5.65 15.32
C MET A 1 -15.75 5.73 14.25
N SER A 2 -14.67 6.20 14.52
CA SER A 2 -13.75 6.37 13.51
C SER A 2 -12.95 5.15 13.28
N LEU A 3 -12.46 5.05 12.11
CA LEU A 3 -11.65 3.98 11.78
C LEU A 3 -10.39 4.12 12.56
N LYS A 4 -9.91 3.02 13.11
CA LYS A 4 -8.73 3.08 13.85
C LYS A 4 -7.64 2.60 13.01
N PHE A 5 -6.66 3.42 12.73
CA PHE A 5 -5.50 3.04 11.96
C PHE A 5 -4.36 2.82 12.91
N ASP A 6 -3.40 2.04 12.48
CA ASP A 6 -2.22 1.87 13.26
C ASP A 6 -1.54 3.20 13.35
N GLN A 7 -1.00 3.49 14.48
CA GLN A 7 -0.34 4.73 14.66
C GLN A 7 1.11 4.56 14.37
N PHE A 8 1.62 5.36 13.51
CA PHE A 8 3.02 5.31 13.21
C PHE A 8 3.62 6.63 13.55
N PRO A 9 4.24 6.74 14.66
CA PRO A 9 4.84 7.99 15.06
C PRO A 9 5.93 8.41 14.14
N ILE A 10 6.52 7.47 13.46
CA ILE A 10 7.58 7.81 12.60
C ILE A 10 7.14 8.01 11.22
N ARG A 11 7.46 9.08 10.69
CA ARG A 11 7.08 9.37 9.36
C ARG A 11 8.26 9.82 8.60
N PRO A 12 8.36 9.55 7.36
CA PRO A 12 7.39 8.79 6.64
C PRO A 12 7.54 7.31 6.90
N LEU A 13 6.51 6.57 6.63
CA LEU A 13 6.59 5.14 6.75
C LEU A 13 7.50 4.64 5.65
N THR A 14 8.28 3.64 5.91
CA THR A 14 9.19 3.11 4.90
C THR A 14 8.63 1.85 4.28
N ALA A 15 9.15 1.49 3.11
CA ALA A 15 8.73 0.27 2.46
C ALA A 15 9.05 -0.94 3.33
N GLY A 16 10.19 -0.91 4.03
CA GLY A 16 10.53 -2.01 4.92
C GLY A 16 9.51 -2.18 6.03
N ARG A 17 9.03 -1.07 6.58
CA ARG A 17 8.03 -1.16 7.61
C ARG A 17 6.71 -1.63 7.07
N PHE A 18 6.39 -1.26 5.85
CA PHE A 18 5.19 -1.72 5.20
C PHE A 18 5.24 -3.24 5.06
N TRP A 19 6.36 -3.78 4.58
CA TRP A 19 6.49 -5.22 4.40
C TRP A 19 6.46 -5.95 5.74
N SER A 20 7.04 -5.37 6.78
CA SER A 20 6.99 -5.96 8.10
C SER A 20 5.57 -6.02 8.63
N TRP A 21 4.81 -4.94 8.40
CA TRP A 21 3.43 -4.91 8.82
C TRP A 21 2.66 -6.00 8.08
N LEU A 22 2.88 -6.08 6.76
CA LEU A 22 2.14 -7.02 5.94
C LEU A 22 2.38 -8.45 6.40
N ALA A 23 3.59 -8.75 6.77
CA ALA A 23 3.93 -10.10 7.19
C ALA A 23 3.23 -10.51 8.48
N ARG A 24 2.94 -9.54 9.34
CA ARG A 24 2.31 -9.84 10.61
C ARG A 24 0.86 -9.52 10.73
N ALA A 25 0.32 -8.77 9.81
CA ALA A 25 -1.04 -8.28 9.92
C ALA A 25 -2.06 -9.39 9.77
N GLU A 26 -3.15 -9.24 10.49
CA GLU A 26 -4.25 -10.15 10.34
C GLU A 26 -5.12 -9.68 9.19
N PRO A 27 -5.84 -10.57 8.54
CA PRO A 27 -6.74 -10.14 7.48
C PRO A 27 -7.69 -9.08 7.99
N GLY A 28 -7.86 -8.04 7.23
CA GLY A 28 -8.70 -6.91 7.61
C GLY A 28 -7.97 -5.80 8.32
N ALA A 29 -6.73 -6.03 8.75
CA ALA A 29 -5.96 -4.96 9.38
C ALA A 29 -5.70 -3.84 8.38
N VAL A 30 -5.73 -2.62 8.86
CA VAL A 30 -5.61 -1.45 8.02
C VAL A 30 -4.36 -0.66 8.37
N LEU A 31 -3.60 -0.28 7.37
CA LEU A 31 -2.43 0.54 7.57
C LEU A 31 -2.55 1.78 6.70
N GLU A 32 -2.35 2.96 7.29
CA GLU A 32 -2.28 4.17 6.51
C GLU A 32 -0.83 4.32 6.07
N TYR A 33 -0.57 4.16 4.78
CA TYR A 33 0.81 4.20 4.32
C TYR A 33 1.21 5.56 3.78
N HIS A 34 0.27 6.44 3.60
CA HIS A 34 0.59 7.82 3.22
C HIS A 34 -0.59 8.72 3.54
N ARG A 35 -0.31 9.98 3.82
CA ARG A 35 -1.33 10.98 4.04
C ARG A 35 -0.96 12.18 3.22
N GLY A 36 -1.89 12.74 2.49
CA GLY A 36 -1.66 13.91 1.68
C GLY A 36 -2.15 13.69 0.27
N LEU A 37 -1.42 14.18 -0.71
CA LEU A 37 -1.78 13.98 -2.11
C LEU A 37 -0.63 13.22 -2.75
N LEU A 38 -0.76 11.93 -2.81
CA LEU A 38 0.34 11.06 -3.18
C LEU A 38 0.98 11.40 -4.52
N ILE A 39 0.17 11.62 -5.51
CA ILE A 39 0.70 11.87 -6.82
C ILE A 39 1.58 13.11 -6.85
N PHE A 40 1.24 14.10 -6.03
CA PHE A 40 2.03 15.30 -5.94
C PHE A 40 3.22 15.06 -5.02
N ASP A 41 3.01 14.40 -3.88
CA ASP A 41 4.05 14.23 -2.89
C ASP A 41 5.20 13.39 -3.40
N ARG A 42 4.96 12.51 -4.32
CA ARG A 42 6.06 11.71 -4.86
C ARG A 42 6.70 12.37 -6.08
N SER A 43 6.19 13.48 -6.52
CA SER A 43 6.70 14.14 -7.71
C SER A 43 7.86 15.07 -7.39
N PRO A 44 8.66 15.42 -8.38
CA PRO A 44 9.74 16.37 -8.14
C PRO A 44 9.24 17.74 -7.72
N ALA A 45 7.97 18.05 -7.97
CA ALA A 45 7.43 19.35 -7.62
C ALA A 45 7.03 19.44 -6.15
N SER A 46 7.09 18.33 -5.41
CA SER A 46 6.64 18.38 -4.03
C SER A 46 7.62 19.14 -3.18
N GLU A 47 7.17 19.53 -2.00
CA GLU A 47 8.02 20.25 -1.10
C GLU A 47 8.79 19.35 -0.17
N LEU A 48 8.66 18.06 -0.33
CA LEU A 48 9.38 17.15 0.52
C LEU A 48 10.85 17.12 0.15
N ALA A 49 11.68 16.86 1.13
CA ALA A 49 13.08 16.68 0.86
C ALA A 49 13.26 15.48 -0.06
N GLU A 50 14.34 15.46 -0.77
CA GLU A 50 14.57 14.44 -1.78
C GLU A 50 14.48 13.03 -1.21
N ASP A 51 15.09 12.77 -0.08
CA ASP A 51 15.07 11.44 0.48
C ASP A 51 13.67 11.08 1.01
N GLU A 52 12.92 12.06 1.49
CA GLU A 52 11.56 11.82 1.91
C GLU A 52 10.69 11.50 0.71
N ARG A 53 10.89 12.23 -0.37
CA ARG A 53 10.13 12.01 -1.59
C ARG A 53 10.39 10.61 -2.12
N ARG A 54 11.62 10.17 -2.05
CA ARG A 54 11.94 8.83 -2.50
C ARG A 54 11.33 7.78 -1.61
N THR A 55 11.30 8.04 -0.30
CA THR A 55 10.68 7.10 0.63
C THR A 55 9.19 6.99 0.33
N VAL A 56 8.53 8.11 0.07
CA VAL A 56 7.11 8.09 -0.27
C VAL A 56 6.89 7.28 -1.55
N ALA A 57 7.74 7.48 -2.54
CA ALA A 57 7.58 6.76 -3.80
C ALA A 57 7.79 5.25 -3.60
N LYS A 58 8.77 4.89 -2.80
CA LYS A 58 9.04 3.47 -2.58
C LYS A 58 7.92 2.77 -1.85
N ILE A 59 7.33 3.43 -0.86
CA ILE A 59 6.26 2.77 -0.15
C ILE A 59 5.01 2.69 -1.02
N ALA A 60 4.78 3.69 -1.86
CA ALA A 60 3.64 3.64 -2.77
C ALA A 60 3.82 2.48 -3.76
N ASP A 61 5.03 2.28 -4.25
CA ASP A 61 5.28 1.20 -5.18
C ASP A 61 5.15 -0.16 -4.48
N ALA A 62 5.56 -0.24 -3.23
CA ALA A 62 5.41 -1.48 -2.48
C ALA A 62 3.93 -1.80 -2.27
N ALA A 63 3.13 -0.79 -1.96
CA ALA A 63 1.70 -1.00 -1.76
C ALA A 63 1.03 -1.46 -3.05
N LEU A 64 1.40 -0.84 -4.17
CA LEU A 64 0.84 -1.23 -5.44
C LEU A 64 1.25 -2.66 -5.81
N GLY A 65 2.50 -3.01 -5.57
CA GLY A 65 2.96 -4.36 -5.85
C GLY A 65 2.23 -5.38 -5.00
N ALA A 66 2.04 -5.08 -3.73
CA ALA A 66 1.32 -5.98 -2.84
C ALA A 66 -0.12 -6.15 -3.28
N ALA A 67 -0.74 -5.07 -3.76
CA ALA A 67 -2.11 -5.15 -4.24
C ALA A 67 -2.19 -5.98 -5.51
N ALA A 68 -1.22 -5.82 -6.40
CA ALA A 68 -1.19 -6.59 -7.63
C ALA A 68 -1.06 -8.08 -7.33
N ASP A 69 -0.38 -8.41 -6.24
CA ASP A 69 -0.22 -9.79 -5.85
C ASP A 69 -1.37 -10.30 -4.98
N GLY A 70 -2.38 -9.49 -4.77
CA GLY A 70 -3.54 -9.92 -3.99
C GLY A 70 -3.33 -9.94 -2.49
N LEU A 71 -2.27 -9.32 -2.01
CA LEU A 71 -1.97 -9.35 -0.59
C LEU A 71 -2.68 -8.27 0.20
N VAL A 72 -3.02 -7.19 -0.44
CA VAL A 72 -3.76 -6.11 0.21
C VAL A 72 -4.78 -5.53 -0.76
N HIS A 73 -5.74 -4.81 -0.21
CA HIS A 73 -6.65 -3.99 -0.99
C HIS A 73 -6.28 -2.55 -0.70
N LEU A 74 -6.20 -1.72 -1.70
CA LEU A 74 -5.86 -0.32 -1.50
C LEU A 74 -7.11 0.54 -1.53
N LEU A 75 -7.12 1.55 -0.67
CA LEU A 75 -8.26 2.41 -0.54
C LEU A 75 -7.80 3.83 -0.28
N GLN A 76 -8.54 4.80 -0.72
CA GLN A 76 -8.28 6.17 -0.41
C GLN A 76 -9.45 6.72 0.36
N HIS A 77 -9.15 7.49 1.39
CA HIS A 77 -10.20 8.15 2.14
C HIS A 77 -9.92 9.65 2.06
N ARG A 78 -10.85 10.41 1.56
CA ARG A 78 -10.64 11.84 1.43
C ARG A 78 -10.94 12.53 2.74
N ASN A 79 -9.96 13.28 3.23
CA ASN A 79 -10.12 14.02 4.47
C ASN A 79 -10.47 15.48 4.20
N GLY A 80 -10.14 15.96 3.04
CA GLY A 80 -10.39 17.34 2.67
C GLY A 80 -9.78 17.61 1.31
N PRO A 81 -9.74 18.85 0.86
CA PRO A 81 -9.17 19.16 -0.43
C PRO A 81 -7.70 18.77 -0.44
N PHE A 82 -7.30 18.01 -1.42
CA PHE A 82 -5.94 17.57 -1.59
C PHE A 82 -5.38 16.82 -0.39
N ASP A 83 -6.27 16.26 0.42
CA ASP A 83 -5.83 15.58 1.64
C ASP A 83 -6.51 14.22 1.73
N PHE A 84 -5.74 13.18 1.48
CA PHE A 84 -6.25 11.82 1.47
C PHE A 84 -5.46 10.94 2.40
N SER A 85 -6.13 9.94 2.96
CA SER A 85 -5.46 8.88 3.66
C SER A 85 -5.38 7.73 2.68
N TYR A 86 -4.19 7.20 2.44
CA TYR A 86 -4.00 6.09 1.54
C TYR A 86 -3.82 4.84 2.38
N LEU A 87 -4.73 3.91 2.24
CA LEU A 87 -4.83 2.79 3.14
C LEU A 87 -4.57 1.46 2.43
N ALA A 88 -3.91 0.57 3.14
CA ALA A 88 -3.75 -0.80 2.67
C ALA A 88 -4.48 -1.69 3.66
N ILE A 89 -5.32 -2.58 3.17
CA ILE A 89 -6.07 -3.47 4.00
C ILE A 89 -5.61 -4.88 3.71
N LYS A 90 -5.14 -5.58 4.72
CA LYS A 90 -4.63 -6.93 4.52
C LYS A 90 -5.73 -7.82 3.99
N ALA A 91 -5.47 -8.47 2.88
CA ALA A 91 -6.45 -9.34 2.26
C ALA A 91 -6.47 -10.69 2.96
N ALA A 92 -7.62 -11.32 2.95
CA ALA A 92 -7.72 -12.66 3.47
C ALA A 92 -7.11 -13.60 2.45
N PRO A 93 -6.53 -14.69 2.89
CA PRO A 93 -5.98 -15.65 1.94
C PRO A 93 -7.11 -16.25 1.13
N ALA A 94 -6.82 -16.58 -0.07
CA ALA A 94 -7.82 -17.19 -0.90
C ALA A 94 -8.14 -18.53 -0.32
N ARG A 95 -9.42 -18.84 -0.06
CA ARG A 95 -9.72 -19.99 0.53
C ARG A 95 -9.65 -21.08 -0.35
N GLY A 96 -9.01 -21.93 -0.11
CA GLY A 96 -8.88 -23.06 -0.89
C GLY A 96 -8.25 -22.87 -2.17
N LYS A 97 -7.79 -21.87 -2.44
CA LYS A 97 -7.36 -21.63 -3.63
C LYS A 97 -6.16 -21.62 -3.75
N ARG A 98 -5.71 -21.50 -4.10
CA ARG A 98 -4.65 -21.57 -4.32
C ARG A 98 -3.81 -20.63 -4.52
N VAL A 99 -2.86 -20.80 -4.75
CA VAL A 99 -1.91 -19.97 -5.05
C VAL A 99 -2.31 -19.03 -5.99
N PRO A 100 -1.95 -17.88 -5.82
CA PRO A 100 -2.30 -16.86 -6.72
C PRO A 100 -1.72 -17.15 -8.00
N ARG A 101 -2.28 -16.79 -8.96
CA ARG A 101 -1.92 -17.03 -10.14
C ARG A 101 -0.75 -16.49 -10.48
N ALA A 102 -0.44 -15.36 -10.06
CA ALA A 102 0.79 -14.83 -10.37
C ALA A 102 1.84 -15.76 -10.04
N LEU A 103 1.59 -16.50 -9.08
CA LEU A 103 2.47 -17.41 -8.69
C LEU A 103 2.40 -18.57 -9.43
N GLN A 104 1.35 -18.84 -10.00
CA GLN A 104 1.23 -19.94 -10.68
C GLN A 104 1.46 -19.74 -11.99
N ASN A 105 1.49 -19.04 -12.51
CA ASN A 105 1.73 -18.87 -13.74
C ASN A 105 2.47 -18.17 -14.24
N ALA A 106 2.63 -18.18 -14.00
CA ALA A 106 3.15 -17.67 -14.29
C ALA A 106 3.18 -17.37 -15.11
N GLY A 107 2.84 -17.35 -15.23
CA GLY A 107 2.77 -17.07 -15.89
C GLY A 107 2.21 -16.57 -16.31
N VAL A 108 2.01 -16.53 -16.25
CA VAL A 108 1.49 -16.09 -16.60
C VAL A 108 1.13 -15.32 -16.99
N ASP A 109 0.96 -15.28 -17.22
CA ASP A 109 0.63 -14.62 -17.50
C ASP A 109 0.06 -13.76 -17.53
N ASP A 110 -0.13 -13.78 -17.54
CA ASP A 110 -0.63 -13.17 -17.41
C ASP A 110 -0.98 -12.23 -16.99
N LEU A 111 -0.92 -11.94 -16.79
CA LEU A 111 -1.19 -11.21 -16.34
C LEU A 111 -1.59 -10.40 -16.17
N PRO A 112 -1.72 -10.22 -16.21
CA PRO A 112 -2.04 -9.53 -15.93
C PRO A 112 -2.39 -8.71 -15.68
N ALA A 113 -2.54 -8.66 -15.74
CA ALA A 113 -2.78 -8.09 -15.37
C ALA A 113 -3.05 -7.36 -15.02
N ALA A 114 -3.17 -7.24 -14.95
CA ALA A 114 -3.35 -6.72 -14.54
C ALA A 114 -3.59 -6.09 -14.34
N ALA A 115 -3.75 -6.02 -14.42
CA ALA A 115 -3.87 -5.53 -14.21
C ALA A 115 -3.88 -5.19 -14.12
#